data_574a12e0b54661b7f34eed9e70ba94dd
#
_entry.id   574a12e0b54661b7f34eed9e70ba94dd
#
_cell.length_a   1.000
_cell.length_b   1.000
_cell.length_c   1.000
_cell.angle_alpha   90.00
_cell.angle_beta   90.00
_cell.angle_gamma   90.00
#
_symmetry.space_group_name_H-M   'P 1'
#
loop_
_entity.id
_entity.type
_entity.pdbx_description
1 polymer ?
#
loop_
_entity_poly.entity_id
_entity_poly.type
_entity_poly.pdbx_seq_one_letter_code
_entity_poly.pdbx_strand_id
1 'polypeptide(L)'
;WGFDESHLEQTIVWLKQKRIRRIDIGYIRYENKKCERCRRYFLNCVNIGMVANIMSLRRRMRHLFISRTISFILSCFLLLFQRMDYLMSLNINTDSVRRRLMTVCIGNAQGYGQTPNAVPYNGLLDVSIVSQPKMLQAMKGMYLLLRDKILNHQSVLPYRTQELRAQVTSHTPVSVDGRLLKSAPVGTFIIGVEKEVINFIIPN
;
A
#
# COMPACT_ATOMS: atom_id res chain seq x y z
N TRP A 1 -2.93 -6.50 12.46
CA TRP A 1 -3.38 -5.82 13.69
C TRP A 1 -3.46 -6.74 14.90
N GLY A 2 -3.18 -8.05 14.76
CA GLY A 2 -3.12 -9.02 15.85
C GLY A 2 -4.47 -9.59 16.33
N PHE A 3 -5.58 -9.19 15.70
CA PHE A 3 -6.89 -9.80 16.00
C PHE A 3 -7.12 -11.01 15.10
N ASP A 4 -7.57 -12.10 15.71
CA ASP A 4 -7.97 -13.33 15.02
C ASP A 4 -9.50 -13.40 14.95
N GLU A 5 -10.06 -13.45 13.75
CA GLU A 5 -11.51 -13.53 13.52
C GLU A 5 -12.10 -14.85 14.04
N SER A 6 -11.28 -15.88 14.25
CA SER A 6 -11.73 -17.19 14.75
C SER A 6 -11.92 -17.22 16.28
N HIS A 7 -11.39 -16.24 17.04
CA HIS A 7 -11.42 -16.19 18.50
C HIS A 7 -12.17 -14.96 19.04
N LEU A 8 -13.47 -14.86 18.74
CA LEU A 8 -14.31 -13.72 19.12
C LEU A 8 -14.38 -13.51 20.64
N GLU A 9 -14.45 -14.59 21.43
CA GLU A 9 -14.50 -14.49 22.91
C GLU A 9 -13.24 -13.83 23.47
N GLN A 10 -12.08 -14.19 22.95
CA GLN A 10 -10.81 -13.62 23.34
C GLN A 10 -10.72 -12.12 22.96
N THR A 11 -11.26 -11.76 21.81
CA THR A 11 -11.38 -10.37 21.37
C THR A 11 -12.25 -9.55 22.33
N ILE A 12 -13.37 -10.12 22.84
CA ILE A 12 -14.25 -9.45 23.82
C ILE A 12 -13.50 -9.23 25.15
N VAL A 13 -12.68 -10.19 25.58
CA VAL A 13 -11.86 -10.05 26.80
C VAL A 13 -10.87 -8.89 26.64
N TRP A 14 -10.17 -8.81 25.52
CA TRP A 14 -9.23 -7.71 25.25
C TRP A 14 -9.93 -6.34 25.19
N LEU A 15 -11.12 -6.27 24.59
CA LEU A 15 -11.92 -5.04 24.57
C LEU A 15 -12.30 -4.59 26.00
N LYS A 16 -12.64 -5.54 26.89
CA LYS A 16 -12.95 -5.25 28.31
C LYS A 16 -11.73 -4.76 29.08
N GLN A 17 -10.54 -5.28 28.77
CA GLN A 17 -9.28 -4.87 29.42
C GLN A 17 -8.85 -3.46 29.03
N LYS A 18 -9.38 -2.90 27.93
CA LYS A 18 -9.13 -1.53 27.44
C LYS A 18 -7.64 -1.18 27.35
N ARG A 19 -6.81 -2.13 26.93
CA ARG A 19 -5.39 -1.90 26.73
C ARG A 19 -5.19 -1.04 25.51
N ILE A 20 -4.90 0.24 25.70
CA ILE A 20 -4.82 1.24 24.63
C ILE A 20 -3.35 1.48 24.28
N ARG A 21 -3.05 1.49 22.99
CA ARG A 21 -1.81 2.00 22.41
C ARG A 21 -2.14 3.12 21.44
N ARG A 22 -1.37 4.20 21.50
CA ARG A 22 -1.45 5.24 20.47
C ARG A 22 -0.76 4.74 19.21
N ILE A 23 -1.44 4.91 18.09
CA ILE A 23 -0.94 4.52 16.78
C ILE A 23 -0.93 5.71 15.83
N ASP A 24 -0.06 5.58 14.85
CA ASP A 24 0.11 6.55 13.77
C ASP A 24 -0.99 6.38 12.72
N ILE A 25 -1.29 7.46 12.00
CA ILE A 25 -2.16 7.44 10.84
C ILE A 25 -1.46 8.05 9.63
N GLY A 26 -1.51 7.35 8.51
CA GLY A 26 -1.02 7.90 7.26
C GLY A 26 -2.03 8.86 6.63
N TYR A 27 -1.53 9.85 5.87
CA TYR A 27 -2.37 10.74 5.08
C TYR A 27 -1.82 10.93 3.67
N ILE A 28 -2.73 11.21 2.73
CA ILE A 28 -2.41 11.69 1.39
C ILE A 28 -3.11 13.03 1.15
N ARG A 29 -2.33 14.05 0.73
CA ARG A 29 -2.82 15.36 0.32
C ARG A 29 -2.59 15.54 -1.18
N TYR A 30 -3.63 15.81 -1.94
CA TYR A 30 -3.58 15.92 -3.39
C TYR A 30 -4.63 16.90 -3.92
N GLU A 31 -4.43 17.38 -5.14
CA GLU A 31 -5.45 18.10 -5.89
C GLU A 31 -6.17 17.12 -6.84
N ASN A 32 -7.48 17.26 -6.91
CA ASN A 32 -8.29 16.50 -7.88
C ASN A 32 -8.38 17.26 -9.22
N LYS A 33 -9.02 16.65 -10.23
CA LYS A 33 -9.21 17.26 -11.56
C LYS A 33 -10.01 18.58 -11.55
N LYS A 34 -10.70 18.89 -10.45
CA LYS A 34 -11.43 20.15 -10.26
C LYS A 34 -10.61 21.20 -9.54
N CYS A 35 -9.29 20.98 -9.37
CA CYS A 35 -8.38 21.83 -8.60
C CYS A 35 -8.79 22.00 -7.12
N GLU A 36 -9.55 21.04 -6.57
CA GLU A 36 -9.91 21.04 -5.16
C GLU A 36 -8.85 20.31 -4.36
N ARG A 37 -8.43 20.89 -3.25
CA ARG A 37 -7.49 20.24 -2.32
C ARG A 37 -8.21 19.17 -1.53
N CYS A 38 -7.75 17.93 -1.67
CA CYS A 38 -8.28 16.76 -1.03
C CYS A 38 -7.28 16.20 -0.02
N ARG A 39 -7.80 15.71 1.11
CA ARG A 39 -7.02 14.95 2.07
C ARG A 39 -7.75 13.64 2.38
N ARG A 40 -7.00 12.55 2.46
CA ARG A 40 -7.50 11.25 2.91
C ARG A 40 -6.52 10.65 3.90
N TYR A 41 -7.06 9.95 4.88
CA TYR A 41 -6.29 9.18 5.84
C TYR A 41 -6.29 7.70 5.46
N PHE A 42 -5.26 6.98 5.88
CA PHE A 42 -5.16 5.54 5.71
C PHE A 42 -4.50 4.90 6.93
N LEU A 43 -4.99 3.72 7.29
CA LEU A 43 -4.46 2.91 8.37
C LEU A 43 -3.40 1.93 7.84
N ASN A 44 -3.62 1.36 6.66
CA ASN A 44 -2.74 0.36 6.10
C ASN A 44 -1.77 0.95 5.08
N CYS A 45 -2.23 1.27 3.88
CA CYS A 45 -1.30 1.67 2.82
C CYS A 45 -1.92 2.53 1.71
N VAL A 46 -1.04 3.23 0.99
CA VAL A 46 -1.28 3.81 -0.32
C VAL A 46 -0.52 3.01 -1.37
N ASN A 47 -1.17 2.64 -2.46
CA ASN A 47 -0.55 1.98 -3.60
C ASN A 47 -0.69 2.85 -4.85
N ILE A 48 0.40 2.96 -5.62
CA ILE A 48 0.49 3.72 -6.87
C ILE A 48 0.91 2.76 -7.98
N GLY A 49 0.21 2.77 -9.10
CA GLY A 49 0.52 1.93 -10.27
C GLY A 49 -0.16 0.56 -10.23
N MET A 50 0.53 -0.50 -10.64
CA MET A 50 -0.04 -1.82 -10.90
C MET A 50 -0.82 -2.40 -9.72
N VAL A 51 -0.30 -2.30 -8.50
CA VAL A 51 -0.98 -2.84 -7.31
C VAL A 51 -2.30 -2.14 -7.04
N ALA A 52 -2.41 -0.84 -7.31
CA ALA A 52 -3.70 -0.13 -7.23
C ALA A 52 -4.73 -0.73 -8.20
N ASN A 53 -4.31 -1.15 -9.41
CA ASN A 53 -5.17 -1.86 -10.36
C ASN A 53 -5.56 -3.25 -9.88
N ILE A 54 -4.62 -4.02 -9.30
CA ILE A 54 -4.91 -5.35 -8.72
C ILE A 54 -6.01 -5.23 -7.66
N MET A 55 -5.92 -4.26 -6.77
CA MET A 55 -6.91 -4.03 -5.72
C MET A 55 -8.29 -3.71 -6.30
N SER A 56 -8.33 -2.94 -7.39
CA SER A 56 -9.57 -2.65 -8.12
C SER A 56 -10.16 -3.90 -8.79
N LEU A 57 -9.33 -4.67 -9.48
CA LEU A 57 -9.73 -5.88 -10.18
C LEU A 57 -10.23 -6.94 -9.19
N ARG A 58 -9.49 -7.16 -8.10
CA ARG A 58 -9.90 -8.06 -7.01
C ARG A 58 -11.29 -7.71 -6.48
N ARG A 59 -11.58 -6.43 -6.32
CA ARG A 59 -12.89 -5.98 -5.85
C ARG A 59 -14.00 -6.31 -6.82
N ARG A 60 -13.77 -6.18 -8.14
CA ARG A 60 -14.72 -6.56 -9.20
C ARG A 60 -14.90 -8.07 -9.28
N MET A 61 -13.81 -8.84 -9.16
CA MET A 61 -13.83 -10.31 -9.27
C MET A 61 -14.30 -11.01 -7.99
N ARG A 62 -14.44 -10.29 -6.86
CA ARG A 62 -14.91 -10.86 -5.59
C ARG A 62 -16.29 -11.53 -5.70
N HIS A 63 -17.12 -11.07 -6.62
CA HIS A 63 -18.45 -11.67 -6.87
C HIS A 63 -18.39 -12.92 -7.75
N LEU A 64 -17.25 -13.15 -8.44
CA LEU A 64 -17.10 -14.28 -9.37
C LEU A 64 -16.38 -15.48 -8.74
N PHE A 65 -15.60 -15.28 -7.69
CA PHE A 65 -14.80 -16.34 -7.08
C PHE A 65 -15.05 -16.44 -5.56
N ILE A 66 -15.31 -17.66 -5.11
CA ILE A 66 -15.61 -17.99 -3.71
C ILE A 66 -14.38 -17.77 -2.81
N SER A 67 -13.15 -17.95 -3.35
CA SER A 67 -11.90 -17.83 -2.58
C SER A 67 -11.20 -16.48 -2.80
N ARG A 68 -10.96 -15.76 -1.70
CA ARG A 68 -10.21 -14.49 -1.69
C ARG A 68 -8.78 -14.64 -2.23
N THR A 69 -8.12 -15.76 -1.90
CA THR A 69 -6.73 -16.04 -2.28
C THR A 69 -6.61 -16.35 -3.77
N ILE A 70 -7.53 -17.15 -4.32
CA ILE A 70 -7.53 -17.49 -5.75
C ILE A 70 -7.79 -16.25 -6.60
N SER A 71 -8.74 -15.39 -6.24
CA SER A 71 -8.98 -14.11 -6.92
C SER A 71 -7.74 -13.21 -6.93
N PHE A 72 -7.00 -13.19 -5.82
CA PHE A 72 -5.79 -12.38 -5.71
C PHE A 72 -4.68 -12.92 -6.61
N ILE A 73 -4.40 -14.22 -6.54
CA ILE A 73 -3.37 -14.87 -7.35
C ILE A 73 -3.68 -14.72 -8.85
N LEU A 74 -4.93 -14.96 -9.25
CA LEU A 74 -5.35 -14.82 -10.64
C LEU A 74 -5.24 -13.37 -11.13
N SER A 75 -5.64 -12.41 -10.31
CA SER A 75 -5.50 -10.98 -10.63
C SER A 75 -4.04 -10.57 -10.78
N CYS A 76 -3.16 -11.05 -9.90
CA CYS A 76 -1.72 -10.84 -10.01
C CYS A 76 -1.17 -11.47 -11.29
N PHE A 77 -1.57 -12.69 -11.61
CA PHE A 77 -1.12 -13.42 -12.79
C PHE A 77 -1.55 -12.69 -14.08
N LEU A 78 -2.82 -12.32 -14.22
CA LEU A 78 -3.33 -11.58 -15.38
C LEU A 78 -2.62 -10.24 -15.59
N LEU A 79 -2.28 -9.53 -14.52
CA LEU A 79 -1.63 -8.23 -14.61
C LEU A 79 -0.12 -8.32 -14.83
N LEU A 80 0.53 -9.44 -14.49
CA LEU A 80 1.92 -9.67 -14.85
C LEU A 80 2.13 -9.80 -16.36
N PHE A 81 1.12 -10.27 -17.11
CA PHE A 81 1.15 -10.31 -18.56
C PHE A 81 0.91 -8.94 -19.21
N GLN A 82 0.27 -8.02 -18.50
CA GLN A 82 0.14 -6.65 -18.97
C GLN A 82 1.36 -5.86 -18.47
N ARG A 83 2.34 -5.65 -19.35
CA ARG A 83 3.49 -4.77 -19.04
C ARG A 83 2.99 -3.37 -18.71
N MET A 84 2.71 -3.12 -17.43
CA MET A 84 2.25 -1.82 -16.94
C MET A 84 3.41 -1.14 -16.24
N ASP A 85 3.97 -0.15 -16.88
CA ASP A 85 4.93 0.76 -16.27
C ASP A 85 4.40 2.19 -16.35
N TYR A 86 4.60 2.91 -15.28
CA TYR A 86 4.12 4.28 -15.12
C TYR A 86 5.30 5.20 -14.89
N LEU A 87 5.35 6.33 -15.60
CA LEU A 87 6.33 7.37 -15.31
C LEU A 87 5.96 8.03 -13.98
N MET A 88 6.85 7.90 -13.01
CA MET A 88 6.68 8.46 -11.67
C MET A 88 7.92 9.27 -11.29
N SER A 89 7.70 10.36 -10.58
CA SER A 89 8.73 11.14 -9.91
C SER A 89 8.45 11.12 -8.41
N LEU A 90 9.42 10.67 -7.63
CA LEU A 90 9.32 10.51 -6.18
C LEU A 90 10.48 11.23 -5.53
N ASN A 91 10.19 12.08 -4.54
CA ASN A 91 11.19 12.68 -3.67
C ASN A 91 10.99 12.10 -2.28
N ILE A 92 11.97 11.31 -1.82
CA ILE A 92 11.95 10.57 -0.56
C ILE A 92 13.22 10.92 0.20
N ASN A 93 13.09 11.57 1.35
CA ASN A 93 14.22 12.11 2.09
C ASN A 93 15.07 13.03 1.20
N THR A 94 16.35 12.67 0.97
CA THR A 94 17.29 13.36 0.08
C THR A 94 17.27 12.82 -1.36
N ASP A 95 16.63 11.68 -1.58
CA ASP A 95 16.67 10.99 -2.86
C ASP A 95 15.54 11.45 -3.79
N SER A 96 15.88 11.62 -5.07
CA SER A 96 14.93 11.90 -6.14
C SER A 96 14.97 10.76 -7.16
N VAL A 97 13.87 10.05 -7.30
CA VAL A 97 13.71 8.92 -8.23
C VAL A 97 12.74 9.33 -9.33
N ARG A 98 13.23 9.52 -10.56
CA ARG A 98 12.39 9.79 -11.74
C ARG A 98 12.62 8.73 -12.80
N ARG A 99 11.71 7.77 -12.87
CA ARG A 99 11.79 6.68 -13.86
C ARG A 99 10.45 5.98 -14.06
N ARG A 100 10.41 5.05 -15.01
CA ARG A 100 9.27 4.16 -15.18
C ARG A 100 9.29 3.08 -14.09
N LEU A 101 8.21 3.00 -13.33
CA LEU A 101 8.03 2.07 -12.21
C LEU A 101 6.77 1.25 -12.42
N MET A 102 6.81 0.00 -12.00
CA MET A 102 5.65 -0.87 -12.03
C MET A 102 4.65 -0.49 -10.93
N THR A 103 5.15 -0.30 -9.72
CA THR A 103 4.33 0.08 -8.57
C THR A 103 5.16 0.71 -7.47
N VAL A 104 4.51 1.53 -6.65
CA VAL A 104 5.04 2.05 -5.38
C VAL A 104 4.02 1.77 -4.29
N CYS A 105 4.46 1.15 -3.21
CA CYS A 105 3.64 0.84 -2.05
C CYS A 105 4.16 1.60 -0.85
N ILE A 106 3.29 2.34 -0.18
CA ILE A 106 3.60 3.17 0.98
C ILE A 106 2.74 2.67 2.14
N GLY A 107 3.36 2.00 3.11
CA GLY A 107 2.68 1.36 4.24
C GLY A 107 2.89 2.10 5.55
N ASN A 108 1.80 2.31 6.27
CA ASN A 108 1.78 2.70 7.68
C ASN A 108 1.71 1.46 8.57
N ALA A 109 1.06 0.40 8.09
CA ALA A 109 1.02 -0.92 8.71
C ALA A 109 1.34 -2.00 7.67
N GLN A 110 1.56 -3.22 8.13
CA GLN A 110 1.76 -4.37 7.25
C GLN A 110 0.58 -4.50 6.30
N GLY A 111 0.84 -4.39 5.01
CA GLY A 111 -0.18 -4.44 3.97
C GLY A 111 0.20 -5.40 2.85
N TYR A 112 -0.60 -6.45 2.67
CA TYR A 112 -0.57 -7.35 1.50
C TYR A 112 0.83 -7.85 1.09
N GLY A 113 1.75 -8.05 2.05
CA GLY A 113 3.11 -8.55 1.81
C GLY A 113 4.08 -7.56 1.14
N GLN A 114 3.66 -6.33 0.85
CA GLN A 114 4.47 -5.35 0.11
C GLN A 114 5.27 -4.43 1.02
N THR A 115 4.78 -4.19 2.22
CA THR A 115 5.46 -3.46 3.29
C THR A 115 5.47 -4.31 4.56
N PRO A 116 6.22 -5.45 4.57
CA PRO A 116 6.16 -6.43 5.66
C PRO A 116 6.70 -5.89 6.98
N ASN A 117 7.55 -4.87 6.93
CA ASN A 117 8.18 -4.29 8.11
C ASN A 117 7.47 -3.02 8.64
N ALA A 118 6.37 -2.61 8.00
CA ALA A 118 5.64 -1.43 8.42
C ALA A 118 4.93 -1.67 9.75
N VAL A 119 5.14 -0.75 10.69
CA VAL A 119 4.52 -0.79 12.02
C VAL A 119 3.92 0.58 12.36
N PRO A 120 2.65 0.66 12.77
CA PRO A 120 1.90 1.90 12.89
C PRO A 120 2.17 2.65 14.21
N TYR A 121 3.38 2.63 14.72
CA TYR A 121 3.76 3.28 15.99
C TYR A 121 5.23 3.68 16.05
N ASN A 122 5.91 3.77 14.90
CA ASN A 122 7.31 4.22 14.82
C ASN A 122 7.45 5.60 14.18
N GLY A 123 6.34 6.22 13.79
CA GLY A 123 6.30 7.53 13.15
C GLY A 123 6.90 7.55 11.75
N LEU A 124 6.98 6.41 11.06
CA LEU A 124 7.57 6.27 9.74
C LEU A 124 6.65 5.47 8.81
N LEU A 125 6.71 5.80 7.53
CA LEU A 125 6.12 5.03 6.44
C LEU A 125 7.19 4.15 5.81
N ASP A 126 6.89 2.88 5.62
CA ASP A 126 7.71 1.98 4.81
C ASP A 126 7.33 2.11 3.34
N VAL A 127 8.29 2.37 2.47
CA VAL A 127 8.07 2.56 1.04
C VAL A 127 8.79 1.46 0.27
N SER A 128 8.06 0.76 -0.60
CA SER A 128 8.60 -0.24 -1.51
C SER A 128 8.42 0.25 -2.95
N ILE A 129 9.51 0.56 -3.63
CA ILE A 129 9.53 0.97 -5.03
C ILE A 129 9.87 -0.25 -5.86
N VAL A 130 8.98 -0.65 -6.76
CA VAL A 130 9.17 -1.83 -7.61
C VAL A 130 9.35 -1.40 -9.05
N SER A 131 10.55 -1.64 -9.58
CA SER A 131 10.85 -1.48 -10.99
C SER A 131 10.26 -2.66 -11.78
N GLN A 132 10.07 -2.49 -13.09
CA GLN A 132 9.52 -3.57 -13.91
C GLN A 132 10.51 -4.74 -14.00
N PRO A 133 10.18 -5.91 -13.44
CA PRO A 133 11.04 -7.09 -13.53
C PRO A 133 10.90 -7.75 -14.90
N LYS A 134 11.91 -8.53 -15.30
CA LYS A 134 11.78 -9.49 -16.40
C LYS A 134 10.80 -10.61 -15.99
N MET A 135 10.18 -11.30 -16.94
CA MET A 135 9.11 -12.28 -16.67
C MET A 135 9.50 -13.35 -15.63
N LEU A 136 10.69 -13.93 -15.73
CA LEU A 136 11.19 -14.91 -14.75
C LEU A 136 11.41 -14.30 -13.36
N GLN A 137 11.85 -13.05 -13.29
CA GLN A 137 11.99 -12.31 -12.05
C GLN A 137 10.63 -11.97 -11.43
N ALA A 138 9.61 -11.72 -12.26
CA ALA A 138 8.25 -11.48 -11.80
C ALA A 138 7.66 -12.72 -11.10
N MET A 139 7.93 -13.93 -11.61
CA MET A 139 7.52 -15.18 -10.94
C MET A 139 8.21 -15.35 -9.58
N LYS A 140 9.53 -15.07 -9.51
CA LYS A 140 10.26 -15.04 -8.24
C LYS A 140 9.71 -13.99 -7.28
N GLY A 141 9.38 -12.81 -7.79
CA GLY A 141 8.76 -11.72 -7.02
C GLY A 141 7.41 -12.13 -6.44
N MET A 142 6.57 -12.83 -7.21
CA MET A 142 5.30 -13.37 -6.74
C MET A 142 5.49 -14.37 -5.59
N TYR A 143 6.42 -15.31 -5.75
CA TYR A 143 6.75 -16.28 -4.69
C TYR A 143 7.22 -15.58 -3.40
N LEU A 144 8.10 -14.57 -3.52
CA LEU A 144 8.58 -13.80 -2.39
C LEU A 144 7.46 -12.95 -1.74
N LEU A 145 6.55 -12.42 -2.55
CA LEU A 145 5.38 -11.68 -2.06
C LEU A 145 4.46 -12.56 -1.20
N LEU A 146 4.20 -13.79 -1.64
CA LEU A 146 3.37 -14.74 -0.90
C LEU A 146 4.02 -15.22 0.41
N ARG A 147 5.35 -15.06 0.54
CA ARG A 147 6.11 -15.36 1.76
C ARG A 147 6.48 -14.14 2.60
N ASP A 148 5.89 -12.99 2.34
CA ASP A 148 6.20 -11.71 3.00
C ASP A 148 7.69 -11.30 2.93
N LYS A 149 8.43 -11.82 1.93
CA LYS A 149 9.86 -11.57 1.72
C LYS A 149 10.16 -10.76 0.45
N ILE A 150 9.19 -9.96 0.00
CA ILE A 150 9.30 -9.18 -1.25
C ILE A 150 10.49 -8.21 -1.26
N LEU A 151 10.90 -7.71 -0.11
CA LEU A 151 12.05 -6.80 0.01
C LEU A 151 13.39 -7.45 -0.39
N ASN A 152 13.48 -8.78 -0.42
CA ASN A 152 14.67 -9.51 -0.88
C ASN A 152 14.73 -9.61 -2.41
N HIS A 153 13.75 -9.05 -3.13
CA HIS A 153 13.75 -9.07 -4.59
C HIS A 153 14.59 -7.93 -5.15
N GLN A 154 15.50 -8.23 -6.09
CA GLN A 154 16.43 -7.24 -6.67
C GLN A 154 15.78 -6.06 -7.39
N SER A 155 14.50 -6.16 -7.80
CA SER A 155 13.75 -5.08 -8.44
C SER A 155 13.01 -4.21 -7.42
N VAL A 156 13.17 -4.46 -6.12
CA VAL A 156 12.51 -3.72 -5.05
C VAL A 156 13.53 -2.87 -4.32
N LEU A 157 13.23 -1.57 -4.22
CA LEU A 157 14.02 -0.61 -3.45
C LEU A 157 13.21 -0.19 -2.23
N PRO A 158 13.62 -0.58 -1.02
CA PRO A 158 12.95 -0.18 0.21
C PRO A 158 13.45 1.18 0.69
N TYR A 159 12.52 2.01 1.19
CA TYR A 159 12.80 3.26 1.89
C TYR A 159 11.96 3.35 3.16
N ARG A 160 12.39 4.23 4.06
CA ARG A 160 11.61 4.70 5.21
C ARG A 160 11.61 6.20 5.26
N THR A 161 10.44 6.80 5.51
CA THR A 161 10.30 8.25 5.55
C THR A 161 9.10 8.67 6.39
N GLN A 162 9.10 9.91 6.88
CA GLN A 162 7.93 10.52 7.51
C GLN A 162 6.99 11.14 6.47
N GLU A 163 7.57 11.65 5.38
CA GLU A 163 6.83 12.28 4.29
C GLU A 163 7.56 12.02 2.97
N LEU A 164 6.80 11.84 1.91
CA LEU A 164 7.31 11.81 0.55
C LEU A 164 6.44 12.64 -0.37
N ARG A 165 7.04 13.16 -1.43
CA ARG A 165 6.35 13.86 -2.51
C ARG A 165 6.36 13.00 -3.75
N ALA A 166 5.20 12.85 -4.39
CA ALA A 166 5.05 12.06 -5.59
C ALA A 166 4.37 12.85 -6.69
N GLN A 167 4.77 12.60 -7.93
CA GLN A 167 4.13 13.09 -9.12
C GLN A 167 3.94 11.92 -10.09
N VAL A 168 2.76 11.80 -10.65
CA VAL A 168 2.37 10.70 -11.54
C VAL A 168 1.66 11.22 -12.78
N THR A 169 1.58 10.41 -13.81
CA THR A 169 0.77 10.73 -14.99
C THR A 169 -0.73 10.57 -14.71
N SER A 170 -1.57 11.25 -15.48
CA SER A 170 -3.04 11.26 -15.31
C SER A 170 -3.72 9.89 -15.37
N HIS A 171 -3.04 8.90 -15.96
CA HIS A 171 -3.54 7.53 -16.09
C HIS A 171 -3.02 6.58 -15.00
N THR A 172 -2.13 7.07 -14.12
CA THR A 172 -1.58 6.23 -13.05
C THR A 172 -2.62 6.01 -11.97
N PRO A 173 -3.03 4.77 -11.70
CA PRO A 173 -3.98 4.48 -10.64
C PRO A 173 -3.33 4.68 -9.28
N VAL A 174 -4.10 5.26 -8.35
CA VAL A 174 -3.72 5.43 -6.94
C VAL A 174 -4.84 4.88 -6.08
N SER A 175 -4.50 4.03 -5.12
CA SER A 175 -5.45 3.50 -4.15
C SER A 175 -5.02 3.80 -2.72
N VAL A 176 -5.99 4.03 -1.86
CA VAL A 176 -5.85 4.30 -0.43
C VAL A 176 -6.65 3.23 0.32
N ASP A 177 -5.99 2.44 1.15
CA ASP A 177 -6.58 1.28 1.84
C ASP A 177 -7.43 0.39 0.90
N GLY A 178 -6.88 0.06 -0.26
CA GLY A 178 -7.53 -0.78 -1.28
C GLY A 178 -8.67 -0.10 -2.05
N ARG A 179 -8.93 1.21 -1.86
CA ARG A 179 -9.94 1.97 -2.61
C ARG A 179 -9.27 2.90 -3.60
N LEU A 180 -9.56 2.75 -4.89
CA LEU A 180 -9.06 3.67 -5.91
C LEU A 180 -9.55 5.09 -5.63
N LEU A 181 -8.68 6.06 -5.87
CA LEU A 181 -9.09 7.45 -6.01
C LEU A 181 -9.93 7.59 -7.29
N LYS A 182 -11.00 8.39 -7.22
CA LYS A 182 -11.89 8.62 -8.38
C LYS A 182 -11.17 9.22 -9.58
N SER A 183 -10.11 9.98 -9.32
CA SER A 183 -9.19 10.51 -10.33
C SER A 183 -7.76 10.44 -9.80
N ALA A 184 -6.80 10.26 -10.71
CA ALA A 184 -5.40 10.41 -10.35
C ALA A 184 -5.15 11.83 -9.80
N PRO A 185 -4.28 11.98 -8.80
CA PRO A 185 -3.84 13.29 -8.33
C PRO A 185 -3.29 14.14 -9.47
N VAL A 186 -3.56 15.44 -9.45
CA VAL A 186 -3.02 16.40 -10.40
C VAL A 186 -1.75 17.02 -9.81
N GLY A 187 -0.69 17.10 -10.59
CA GLY A 187 0.57 17.68 -10.14
C GLY A 187 1.28 16.83 -9.08
N THR A 188 1.94 17.53 -8.17
CA THR A 188 2.65 16.92 -7.04
C THR A 188 1.70 16.74 -5.85
N PHE A 189 1.69 15.55 -5.28
CA PHE A 189 0.95 15.24 -4.07
C PHE A 189 1.88 14.71 -2.97
N ILE A 190 1.39 14.78 -1.73
CA ILE A 190 2.17 14.48 -0.54
C ILE A 190 1.54 13.30 0.19
N ILE A 191 2.39 12.36 0.61
CA ILE A 191 2.00 11.26 1.48
C ILE A 191 2.87 11.33 2.73
N GLY A 192 2.26 11.34 3.90
CA GLY A 192 2.96 11.46 5.16
C GLY A 192 2.26 10.73 6.30
N VAL A 193 2.83 10.80 7.49
CA VAL A 193 2.31 10.17 8.70
C VAL A 193 2.09 11.22 9.79
N GLU A 194 0.99 11.09 10.53
CA GLU A 194 0.71 11.78 11.78
C GLU A 194 0.90 10.81 12.94
N LYS A 195 1.75 11.17 13.88
CA LYS A 195 2.18 10.27 14.96
C LYS A 195 1.17 10.25 16.08
N GLU A 196 0.92 9.06 16.62
CA GLU A 196 0.18 8.85 17.87
C GLU A 196 -1.21 9.52 17.94
N VAL A 197 -1.94 9.55 16.81
CA VAL A 197 -3.22 10.28 16.71
C VAL A 197 -4.41 9.43 17.13
N ILE A 198 -4.31 8.09 16.98
CA ILE A 198 -5.41 7.17 17.22
C ILE A 198 -5.14 6.32 18.47
N ASN A 199 -6.12 6.29 19.38
CA ASN A 199 -6.13 5.32 20.45
C ASN A 199 -6.65 3.98 19.94
N PHE A 200 -5.80 2.98 19.88
CA PHE A 200 -6.10 1.65 19.37
C PHE A 200 -6.04 0.61 20.48
N ILE A 201 -7.06 -0.26 20.55
CA ILE A 201 -7.07 -1.36 21.52
C ILE A 201 -6.20 -2.47 20.93
N ILE A 202 -5.19 -2.89 21.67
CA ILE A 202 -4.28 -3.96 21.27
C ILE A 202 -4.63 -5.28 21.95
N PRO A 203 -4.47 -6.43 21.25
CA PRO A 203 -4.51 -7.74 21.86
C PRO A 203 -3.32 -7.92 22.83
N ASN A 204 -3.49 -8.80 23.79
CA ASN A 204 -2.43 -9.23 24.72
C ASN A 204 -1.42 -10.12 24.01
#